data_418cae316bfd268451b3c57b8f41ca49
#
_entry.id   418cae316bfd268451b3c57b8f41ca49
#
_cell.length_a   1.000
_cell.length_b   1.000
_cell.length_c   1.000
_cell.angle_alpha   90.00
_cell.angle_beta   90.00
_cell.angle_gamma   90.00
#
_symmetry.space_group_name_H-M   'P 1'
#
loop_
_entity.id
_entity.type
_entity.pdbx_description
1 polymer ?
#
loop_
_entity_poly.entity_id
_entity_poly.type
_entity_poly.pdbx_seq_one_letter_code
_entity_poly.pdbx_strand_id
1 'polypeptide(L)'
;KVGTFEASYPLGKELTLKAGMQYDFAITVGQAVPDITVTVDVTEHEWTEGTSVEETVEVDDNMPKSITDIEGNSYPVVKIGTQYWMAANLATTRYNDGTPITQMDDAEMWTNNGTTRTDAYCYPNGESANVERYGLIYNYYAVATNKLCPEGWHVPTIDEIRMTIELLGGEDIAGDRM
;
A
#
# COMPACT_ATOMS: atom_id res chain seq x y z
N LYS A 1 -9.27 -21.72 -23.30
CA LYS A 1 -10.04 -21.31 -22.12
C LYS A 1 -9.61 -19.89 -21.79
N VAL A 2 -10.47 -18.95 -22.09
CA VAL A 2 -10.30 -17.54 -21.72
C VAL A 2 -10.69 -17.43 -20.26
N GLY A 3 -9.76 -17.08 -19.40
CA GLY A 3 -10.05 -16.78 -18.00
C GLY A 3 -10.57 -15.35 -17.91
N THR A 4 -11.71 -15.17 -17.28
CA THR A 4 -12.23 -13.85 -16.91
C THR A 4 -11.45 -13.37 -15.68
N PHE A 5 -10.74 -12.26 -15.83
CA PHE A 5 -10.21 -11.51 -14.70
C PHE A 5 -11.21 -10.38 -14.40
N GLU A 6 -11.81 -10.38 -13.21
CA GLU A 6 -12.50 -9.20 -12.71
C GLU A 6 -11.49 -8.36 -11.93
N ALA A 7 -11.04 -7.28 -12.51
CA ALA A 7 -10.34 -6.23 -11.80
C ALA A 7 -11.21 -4.97 -11.83
N SER A 8 -11.77 -4.57 -10.70
CA SER A 8 -12.41 -3.27 -10.60
C SER A 8 -11.36 -2.22 -10.25
N TYR A 9 -10.91 -1.49 -11.25
CA TYR A 9 -10.13 -0.28 -11.05
C TYR A 9 -11.12 0.90 -11.13
N PRO A 10 -11.19 1.80 -10.13
CA PRO A 10 -12.00 3.00 -10.25
C PRO A 10 -11.33 3.91 -11.28
N LEU A 11 -11.71 3.78 -12.53
CA LEU A 11 -11.43 4.77 -13.55
C LEU A 11 -12.12 6.07 -13.10
N GLY A 12 -11.38 7.14 -12.89
CA GLY A 12 -11.90 8.43 -12.42
C GLY A 12 -12.83 9.14 -13.41
N LYS A 13 -13.40 8.42 -14.38
CA LYS A 13 -14.39 8.86 -15.34
C LYS A 13 -15.51 7.84 -15.47
N GLU A 14 -16.74 8.32 -15.47
CA GLU A 14 -17.91 7.50 -15.81
C GLU A 14 -17.88 7.17 -17.30
N LEU A 15 -17.84 5.88 -17.63
CA LEU A 15 -18.03 5.40 -18.98
C LEU A 15 -19.54 5.15 -19.18
N THR A 16 -20.17 5.92 -20.04
CA THR A 16 -21.57 5.71 -20.38
C THR A 16 -21.67 4.65 -21.48
N LEU A 17 -22.08 3.44 -21.11
CA LEU A 17 -22.31 2.35 -22.06
C LEU A 17 -23.66 2.56 -22.75
N LYS A 18 -23.66 2.46 -24.10
CA LYS A 18 -24.89 2.56 -24.90
C LYS A 18 -25.50 1.17 -25.09
N ALA A 19 -26.80 1.05 -24.97
CA ALA A 19 -27.50 -0.20 -25.18
C ALA A 19 -27.35 -0.67 -26.65
N GLY A 20 -27.02 -1.95 -26.84
CA GLY A 20 -26.86 -2.57 -28.18
C GLY A 20 -25.43 -2.50 -28.73
N MET A 21 -24.46 -2.01 -27.98
CA MET A 21 -23.05 -1.97 -28.34
C MET A 21 -22.27 -3.06 -27.61
N GLN A 22 -21.22 -3.58 -28.25
CA GLN A 22 -20.24 -4.46 -27.61
C GLN A 22 -19.00 -3.64 -27.34
N TYR A 23 -18.47 -3.76 -26.14
CA TYR A 23 -17.27 -3.08 -25.70
C TYR A 23 -16.19 -4.12 -25.37
N ASP A 24 -15.06 -4.06 -26.06
CA ASP A 24 -13.91 -4.88 -25.75
C ASP A 24 -12.88 -4.01 -25.00
N PHE A 25 -12.50 -4.46 -23.80
CA PHE A 25 -11.48 -3.79 -22.99
C PHE A 25 -10.18 -4.58 -23.11
N ALA A 26 -9.16 -3.99 -23.71
CA ALA A 26 -7.81 -4.53 -23.67
C ALA A 26 -7.01 -3.80 -22.57
N ILE A 27 -6.68 -4.53 -21.51
CA ILE A 27 -5.85 -3.99 -20.42
C ILE A 27 -4.43 -4.51 -20.61
N THR A 28 -3.51 -3.62 -20.97
CA THR A 28 -2.09 -3.96 -21.06
C THR A 28 -1.39 -3.49 -19.80
N VAL A 29 -0.91 -4.44 -18.99
CA VAL A 29 -0.09 -4.15 -17.82
C VAL A 29 1.38 -4.28 -18.23
N GLY A 30 2.07 -3.16 -18.36
CA GLY A 30 3.50 -3.15 -18.62
C GLY A 30 4.28 -3.55 -17.37
N GLN A 31 5.17 -4.55 -17.50
CA GLN A 31 6.07 -4.96 -16.43
C GLN A 31 7.36 -4.13 -16.47
N ALA A 32 7.34 -2.99 -15.82
CA ALA A 32 8.58 -2.33 -15.41
C ALA A 32 8.32 -1.69 -14.04
N VAL A 33 8.91 -2.24 -12.99
CA VAL A 33 8.96 -1.55 -11.70
C VAL A 33 9.95 -0.39 -11.89
N PRO A 34 9.57 0.88 -11.69
CA PRO A 34 8.46 1.38 -10.88
C PRO A 34 7.24 1.92 -11.65
N ASP A 35 7.17 1.76 -12.96
CA ASP A 35 6.10 2.35 -13.77
C ASP A 35 5.13 1.26 -14.22
N ILE A 36 3.98 1.13 -13.55
CA ILE A 36 2.86 0.35 -14.05
C ILE A 36 2.08 1.27 -14.99
N THR A 37 2.32 1.13 -16.30
CA THR A 37 1.47 1.78 -17.29
C THR A 37 0.29 0.85 -17.54
N VAL A 38 -0.91 1.27 -17.14
CA VAL A 38 -2.14 0.58 -17.48
C VAL A 38 -2.75 1.31 -18.66
N THR A 39 -2.68 0.71 -19.83
CA THR A 39 -3.40 1.19 -21.02
C THR A 39 -4.70 0.42 -21.12
N VAL A 40 -5.82 1.12 -21.09
CA VAL A 40 -7.14 0.54 -21.30
C VAL A 40 -7.62 0.98 -22.67
N ASP A 41 -7.57 0.06 -23.63
CA ASP A 41 -8.14 0.26 -24.94
C ASP A 41 -9.61 -0.17 -24.89
N VAL A 42 -10.52 0.77 -25.11
CA VAL A 42 -11.95 0.49 -25.22
C VAL A 42 -12.33 0.53 -26.69
N THR A 43 -12.66 -0.61 -27.26
CA THR A 43 -13.15 -0.70 -28.63
C THR A 43 -14.67 -0.80 -28.61
N GLU A 44 -15.36 0.20 -29.18
CA GLU A 44 -16.79 0.21 -29.35
C GLU A 44 -17.11 -0.39 -30.73
N HIS A 45 -17.82 -1.50 -30.76
CA HIS A 45 -18.28 -2.12 -32.00
C HIS A 45 -19.76 -1.84 -32.23
N GLU A 46 -20.08 -0.98 -33.20
CA GLU A 46 -21.28 -1.21 -33.99
C GLU A 46 -20.98 -2.37 -34.91
N TRP A 47 -21.89 -3.29 -35.10
CA TRP A 47 -21.74 -4.55 -35.83
C TRP A 47 -21.01 -4.50 -37.19
N THR A 48 -20.41 -3.38 -37.55
CA THR A 48 -19.71 -3.17 -38.83
C THR A 48 -18.36 -2.45 -38.75
N GLU A 49 -18.06 -1.61 -37.78
CA GLU A 49 -16.72 -0.99 -37.63
C GLU A 49 -16.57 -0.36 -36.24
N GLY A 50 -15.52 -0.75 -35.52
CA GLY A 50 -15.21 -0.19 -34.20
C GLY A 50 -14.33 1.05 -34.29
N THR A 51 -14.60 2.04 -33.42
CA THR A 51 -13.68 3.13 -33.14
C THR A 51 -12.94 2.81 -31.86
N SER A 52 -11.61 2.74 -31.90
CA SER A 52 -10.77 2.62 -30.72
C SER A 52 -10.63 3.98 -30.04
N VAL A 53 -10.88 4.02 -28.74
CA VAL A 53 -10.54 5.17 -27.90
C VAL A 53 -9.38 4.73 -27.02
N GLU A 54 -8.20 5.28 -27.28
CA GLU A 54 -7.06 5.11 -26.40
C GLU A 54 -7.20 6.08 -25.23
N GLU A 55 -7.46 5.58 -24.04
CA GLU A 55 -7.40 6.36 -22.82
C GLU A 55 -6.11 5.99 -22.07
N THR A 56 -5.13 6.88 -22.08
CA THR A 56 -3.94 6.77 -21.27
C THR A 56 -4.29 7.16 -19.83
N VAL A 57 -4.21 6.20 -18.91
CA VAL A 57 -4.23 6.51 -17.48
C VAL A 57 -2.90 7.18 -17.17
N GLU A 58 -2.93 8.50 -16.94
CA GLU A 58 -1.74 9.20 -16.48
C GLU A 58 -1.34 8.66 -15.10
N VAL A 59 -0.13 8.13 -15.05
CA VAL A 59 0.52 7.81 -13.78
C VAL A 59 0.74 9.15 -13.06
N ASP A 60 0.39 9.21 -11.78
CA ASP A 60 0.67 10.40 -10.96
C ASP A 60 2.19 10.54 -10.81
N ASP A 61 2.81 11.32 -11.71
CA ASP A 61 4.26 11.57 -11.73
C ASP A 61 4.77 12.22 -10.43
N ASN A 62 3.87 12.70 -9.58
CA ASN A 62 4.19 13.25 -8.26
C ASN A 62 4.19 12.18 -7.15
N MET A 63 3.88 10.93 -7.46
CA MET A 63 3.92 9.86 -6.46
C MET A 63 5.36 9.60 -6.03
N PRO A 64 5.68 9.68 -4.73
CA PRO A 64 7.00 9.29 -4.26
C PRO A 64 7.20 7.79 -4.51
N LYS A 65 8.27 7.42 -5.21
CA LYS A 65 8.61 6.00 -5.48
C LYS A 65 9.05 5.27 -4.22
N SER A 66 9.67 5.99 -3.31
CA SER A 66 10.09 5.51 -1.99
C SER A 66 10.13 6.66 -1.00
N ILE A 67 10.06 6.30 0.27
CA ILE A 67 10.37 7.21 1.39
C ILE A 67 11.55 6.66 2.18
N THR A 68 12.20 7.53 2.93
CA THR A 68 13.37 7.17 3.72
C THR A 68 13.14 7.63 5.16
N ASP A 69 13.44 6.77 6.12
CA ASP A 69 13.43 7.15 7.53
C ASP A 69 14.73 7.91 7.92
N ILE A 70 14.80 8.33 9.17
CA ILE A 70 15.93 9.12 9.68
C ILE A 70 17.25 8.33 9.72
N GLU A 71 17.19 6.99 9.70
CA GLU A 71 18.36 6.11 9.70
C GLU A 71 18.82 5.77 8.27
N GLY A 72 18.05 6.19 7.25
CA GLY A 72 18.37 5.95 5.85
C GLY A 72 17.77 4.68 5.29
N ASN A 73 16.89 3.98 6.03
CA ASN A 73 16.14 2.84 5.49
C ASN A 73 15.14 3.34 4.47
N SER A 74 15.11 2.71 3.30
CA SER A 74 14.23 3.09 2.19
C SER A 74 13.07 2.12 2.06
N TYR A 75 11.87 2.66 1.95
CA TYR A 75 10.61 1.91 1.86
C TYR A 75 9.92 2.26 0.54
N PRO A 76 9.65 1.28 -0.34
CA PRO A 76 8.86 1.52 -1.54
C PRO A 76 7.47 2.03 -1.19
N VAL A 77 6.89 2.85 -2.06
CA VAL A 77 5.55 3.42 -1.88
C VAL A 77 4.64 2.91 -2.97
N VAL A 78 3.42 2.57 -2.59
CA VAL A 78 2.32 2.22 -3.50
C VAL A 78 1.13 3.13 -3.26
N LYS A 79 0.35 3.38 -4.31
CA LYS A 79 -0.90 4.14 -4.22
C LYS A 79 -2.08 3.17 -4.24
N ILE A 80 -2.94 3.26 -3.24
CA ILE A 80 -4.18 2.48 -3.15
C ILE A 80 -5.33 3.49 -3.05
N GLY A 81 -6.10 3.64 -4.11
CA GLY A 81 -7.11 4.68 -4.21
C GLY A 81 -6.49 6.08 -4.14
N THR A 82 -6.85 6.84 -3.11
CA THR A 82 -6.31 8.19 -2.84
C THR A 82 -5.20 8.20 -1.79
N GLN A 83 -4.81 7.05 -1.26
CA GLN A 83 -3.84 6.91 -0.19
C GLN A 83 -2.50 6.39 -0.72
N TYR A 84 -1.41 6.81 -0.07
CA TYR A 84 -0.07 6.26 -0.30
C TYR A 84 0.30 5.35 0.87
N TRP A 85 0.80 4.17 0.55
CA TRP A 85 1.16 3.15 1.54
C TRP A 85 2.62 2.76 1.37
N MET A 86 3.28 2.47 2.49
CA MET A 86 4.58 1.80 2.44
C MET A 86 4.37 0.34 2.01
N ALA A 87 5.10 -0.10 0.99
CA ALA A 87 5.06 -1.48 0.51
C ALA A 87 6.08 -2.38 1.22
N ALA A 88 6.63 -1.92 2.33
CA ALA A 88 7.51 -2.68 3.20
C ALA A 88 7.26 -2.29 4.66
N ASN A 89 7.49 -3.22 5.57
CA ASN A 89 7.33 -2.97 6.99
C ASN A 89 8.40 -2.03 7.53
N LEU A 90 8.02 -1.15 8.46
CA LEU A 90 8.93 -0.20 9.09
C LEU A 90 10.00 -0.93 9.92
N ALA A 91 11.26 -0.47 9.82
CA ALA A 91 12.41 -1.06 10.48
C ALA A 91 13.29 -0.06 11.22
N THR A 92 12.76 1.13 11.52
CA THR A 92 13.51 2.19 12.22
C THR A 92 13.68 1.87 13.70
N THR A 93 14.86 2.16 14.24
CA THR A 93 15.16 2.09 15.68
C THR A 93 15.13 3.47 16.35
N ARG A 94 14.78 4.52 15.56
CA ARG A 94 14.69 5.90 16.00
C ARG A 94 13.39 6.54 15.55
N TYR A 95 12.91 7.45 16.36
CA TYR A 95 11.83 8.35 15.97
C TYR A 95 12.30 9.34 14.88
N ASN A 96 11.36 9.96 14.19
CA ASN A 96 11.65 10.94 13.13
C ASN A 96 12.39 12.20 13.61
N ASP A 97 12.45 12.46 14.93
CA ASP A 97 13.25 13.50 15.55
C ASP A 97 14.67 13.02 15.94
N GLY A 98 15.02 11.77 15.64
CA GLY A 98 16.32 11.16 15.95
C GLY A 98 16.42 10.55 17.35
N THR A 99 15.41 10.69 18.20
CA THR A 99 15.40 10.07 19.54
C THR A 99 15.38 8.55 19.41
N PRO A 100 16.23 7.78 20.12
CA PRO A 100 16.24 6.32 20.05
C PRO A 100 14.98 5.74 20.68
N ILE A 101 14.46 4.66 20.08
CA ILE A 101 13.38 3.84 20.62
C ILE A 101 14.03 2.73 21.44
N THR A 102 13.44 2.38 22.57
CA THR A 102 13.97 1.33 23.44
C THR A 102 13.83 -0.04 22.79
N GLN A 103 14.91 -0.81 22.70
CA GLN A 103 14.83 -2.21 22.31
C GLN A 103 14.39 -3.06 23.50
N MET A 104 13.43 -3.94 23.31
CA MET A 104 12.85 -4.78 24.35
C MET A 104 12.57 -6.19 23.80
N ASP A 105 13.59 -7.04 23.81
CA ASP A 105 13.48 -8.42 23.29
C ASP A 105 13.04 -9.43 24.36
N ASP A 106 13.02 -9.05 25.63
CA ASP A 106 12.55 -9.91 26.71
C ASP A 106 11.02 -9.99 26.71
N ALA A 107 10.50 -11.20 26.55
CA ALA A 107 9.06 -11.47 26.45
C ALA A 107 8.29 -11.11 27.74
N GLU A 108 8.91 -11.25 28.92
CA GLU A 108 8.30 -10.89 30.19
C GLU A 108 8.20 -9.37 30.34
N MET A 109 9.27 -8.64 29.99
CA MET A 109 9.27 -7.19 29.96
C MET A 109 8.26 -6.65 28.94
N TRP A 110 8.17 -7.27 27.77
CA TRP A 110 7.19 -6.90 26.75
C TRP A 110 5.75 -7.06 27.25
N THR A 111 5.44 -8.21 27.89
CA THR A 111 4.13 -8.51 28.45
C THR A 111 3.77 -7.58 29.60
N ASN A 112 4.73 -7.24 30.47
CA ASN A 112 4.53 -6.41 31.65
C ASN A 112 4.63 -4.90 31.35
N ASN A 113 4.90 -4.50 30.11
CA ASN A 113 5.08 -3.10 29.72
C ASN A 113 3.84 -2.22 29.95
N GLY A 114 2.67 -2.83 30.13
CA GLY A 114 1.46 -2.13 30.56
C GLY A 114 1.61 -1.34 31.87
N THR A 115 2.54 -1.75 32.74
CA THR A 115 2.85 -1.07 34.00
C THR A 115 3.87 0.05 33.82
N THR A 116 4.95 -0.19 33.07
CA THR A 116 6.03 0.77 32.83
C THR A 116 5.72 1.79 31.74
N ARG A 117 4.85 1.41 30.80
CA ARG A 117 4.46 2.23 29.64
C ARG A 117 5.65 2.74 28.82
N THR A 118 6.68 1.91 28.72
CA THR A 118 7.88 2.24 27.96
C THR A 118 7.60 2.02 26.47
N ASP A 119 7.88 3.03 25.67
CA ASP A 119 7.87 2.93 24.21
C ASP A 119 9.02 2.05 23.75
N ALA A 120 8.71 1.02 22.95
CA ALA A 120 9.68 0.01 22.59
C ALA A 120 9.42 -0.65 21.25
N TYR A 121 10.50 -1.25 20.72
CA TYR A 121 10.45 -2.20 19.62
C TYR A 121 11.12 -3.53 20.02
N CYS A 122 10.79 -4.60 19.28
CA CYS A 122 11.52 -5.87 19.37
C CYS A 122 11.71 -6.48 17.98
N TYR A 123 12.61 -7.46 17.90
CA TYR A 123 12.80 -8.26 16.71
C TYR A 123 11.68 -9.30 16.58
N PRO A 124 11.15 -9.54 15.34
CA PRO A 124 10.23 -10.64 15.10
C PRO A 124 10.83 -11.97 15.55
N ASN A 125 10.14 -12.69 16.42
CA ASN A 125 10.61 -13.93 17.08
C ASN A 125 11.93 -13.78 17.86
N GLY A 126 12.31 -12.56 18.26
CA GLY A 126 13.56 -12.32 18.97
C GLY A 126 14.82 -12.39 18.09
N GLU A 127 14.68 -12.49 16.77
CA GLU A 127 15.79 -12.69 15.84
C GLU A 127 15.98 -11.48 14.92
N SER A 128 17.13 -10.84 14.96
CA SER A 128 17.46 -9.68 14.12
C SER A 128 17.47 -10.02 12.61
N ALA A 129 17.76 -11.27 12.25
CA ALA A 129 17.73 -11.72 10.86
C ALA A 129 16.33 -11.62 10.22
N ASN A 130 15.28 -11.56 11.03
CA ASN A 130 13.91 -11.45 10.55
C ASN A 130 13.53 -10.02 10.15
N VAL A 131 14.32 -9.02 10.52
CA VAL A 131 14.02 -7.60 10.27
C VAL A 131 13.96 -7.26 8.78
N GLU A 132 14.85 -7.82 7.99
CA GLU A 132 14.87 -7.58 6.53
C GLU A 132 13.53 -7.96 5.87
N ARG A 133 12.91 -9.03 6.34
CA ARG A 133 11.66 -9.55 5.77
C ARG A 133 10.40 -8.98 6.41
N TYR A 134 10.43 -8.79 7.73
CA TYR A 134 9.22 -8.51 8.51
C TYR A 134 9.23 -7.12 9.18
N GLY A 135 10.31 -6.35 9.06
CA GLY A 135 10.48 -5.11 9.79
C GLY A 135 10.66 -5.32 11.28
N LEU A 136 10.36 -4.28 12.06
CA LEU A 136 10.36 -4.34 13.54
C LEU A 136 8.94 -4.37 14.08
N ILE A 137 8.77 -4.94 15.26
CA ILE A 137 7.50 -4.93 15.98
C ILE A 137 7.55 -3.78 16.98
N TYR A 138 6.59 -2.86 16.92
CA TYR A 138 6.48 -1.71 17.84
C TYR A 138 5.29 -1.89 18.76
N ASN A 139 5.44 -1.47 20.01
CA ASN A 139 4.33 -1.49 20.94
C ASN A 139 3.46 -0.23 20.80
N TYR A 140 2.29 -0.26 21.45
CA TYR A 140 1.34 0.86 21.44
C TYR A 140 1.98 2.19 21.87
N TYR A 141 2.87 2.18 22.86
CA TYR A 141 3.47 3.40 23.38
C TYR A 141 4.39 4.06 22.36
N ALA A 142 5.15 3.29 21.59
CA ALA A 142 5.94 3.80 20.47
C ALA A 142 5.05 4.41 19.39
N VAL A 143 3.95 3.74 19.02
CA VAL A 143 2.97 4.23 18.04
C VAL A 143 2.30 5.52 18.51
N ALA A 144 1.90 5.57 19.79
CA ALA A 144 1.19 6.69 20.38
C ALA A 144 2.00 8.00 20.49
N THR A 145 3.32 7.94 20.28
CA THR A 145 4.17 9.14 20.19
C THR A 145 3.86 10.02 18.99
N ASN A 146 3.25 9.45 17.93
CA ASN A 146 3.09 10.08 16.61
C ASN A 146 4.42 10.50 15.93
N LYS A 147 5.54 9.93 16.37
CA LYS A 147 6.89 10.22 15.84
C LYS A 147 7.53 9.00 15.18
N LEU A 148 6.82 7.86 15.16
CA LEU A 148 7.37 6.61 14.71
C LEU A 148 7.64 6.60 13.19
N CYS A 149 6.72 7.14 12.41
CA CYS A 149 6.84 7.16 10.95
C CYS A 149 7.76 8.30 10.46
N PRO A 150 8.34 8.17 9.27
CA PRO A 150 9.03 9.26 8.60
C PRO A 150 8.17 10.53 8.52
N GLU A 151 8.80 11.69 8.38
CA GLU A 151 8.10 12.97 8.30
C GLU A 151 7.05 12.98 7.17
N GLY A 152 5.84 13.43 7.49
CA GLY A 152 4.70 13.44 6.56
C GLY A 152 3.94 12.12 6.48
N TRP A 153 4.38 11.08 7.21
CA TRP A 153 3.75 9.76 7.27
C TRP A 153 3.25 9.46 8.69
N HIS A 154 2.25 8.61 8.79
CA HIS A 154 1.69 8.18 10.08
C HIS A 154 1.30 6.70 10.06
N VAL A 155 1.15 6.12 11.23
CA VAL A 155 0.55 4.78 11.35
C VAL A 155 -0.92 4.89 11.01
N PRO A 156 -1.44 4.06 10.09
CA PRO A 156 -2.80 4.24 9.58
C PRO A 156 -3.84 4.10 10.69
N THR A 157 -4.87 4.91 10.59
CA THR A 157 -6.08 4.81 11.42
C THR A 157 -6.93 3.63 10.98
N ILE A 158 -7.84 3.21 11.85
CA ILE A 158 -8.78 2.13 11.52
C ILE A 158 -9.68 2.48 10.32
N ASP A 159 -10.01 3.75 10.13
CA ASP A 159 -10.86 4.20 9.03
C ASP A 159 -10.09 4.19 7.70
N GLU A 160 -8.80 4.53 7.69
CA GLU A 160 -7.93 4.41 6.52
C GLU A 160 -7.74 2.94 6.11
N ILE A 161 -7.54 2.04 7.09
CA ILE A 161 -7.45 0.60 6.84
C ILE A 161 -8.76 0.08 6.26
N ARG A 162 -9.91 0.45 6.82
CA ARG A 162 -11.22 0.04 6.31
C ARG A 162 -11.46 0.51 4.88
N MET A 163 -11.13 1.77 4.59
CA MET A 163 -11.24 2.31 3.24
C MET A 163 -10.36 1.53 2.26
N THR A 164 -9.15 1.18 2.65
CA THR A 164 -8.25 0.36 1.83
C THR A 164 -8.82 -1.04 1.59
N ILE A 165 -9.34 -1.70 2.63
CA ILE A 165 -9.99 -3.01 2.52
C ILE A 165 -11.18 -2.97 1.57
N GLU A 166 -12.04 -1.95 1.66
CA GLU A 166 -13.17 -1.77 0.76
C GLU A 166 -12.74 -1.59 -0.70
N LEU A 167 -11.72 -0.75 -0.95
CA LEU A 167 -11.15 -0.52 -2.28
C LEU A 167 -10.54 -1.81 -2.88
N LEU A 168 -9.98 -2.67 -2.05
CA LEU A 168 -9.38 -3.94 -2.47
C LEU A 168 -10.41 -5.07 -2.65
N GLY A 169 -11.69 -4.83 -2.43
CA GLY A 169 -12.78 -5.77 -2.68
C GLY A 169 -13.38 -6.41 -1.43
N GLY A 170 -13.11 -5.85 -0.24
CA GLY A 170 -13.66 -6.28 1.04
C GLY A 170 -12.76 -7.23 1.81
N GLU A 171 -13.16 -7.57 3.05
CA GLU A 171 -12.36 -8.34 4.02
C GLU A 171 -11.93 -9.71 3.51
N ASP A 172 -12.77 -10.38 2.72
CA ASP A 172 -12.51 -11.73 2.21
C ASP A 172 -11.44 -11.78 1.10
N ILE A 173 -11.13 -10.65 0.46
CA ILE A 173 -10.31 -10.58 -0.75
C ILE A 173 -9.09 -9.67 -0.55
N ALA A 174 -9.18 -8.67 0.30
CA ALA A 174 -8.15 -7.65 0.44
C ALA A 174 -6.78 -8.21 0.80
N GLY A 175 -6.72 -9.25 1.64
CA GLY A 175 -5.47 -9.88 2.07
C GLY A 175 -4.67 -10.53 0.93
N ASP A 176 -5.35 -11.01 -0.11
CA ASP A 176 -4.71 -11.60 -1.30
C ASP A 176 -4.20 -10.55 -2.29
N ARG A 177 -4.60 -9.27 -2.09
CA ARG A 177 -4.28 -8.14 -2.98
C ARG A 177 -3.30 -7.14 -2.36
N MET A 178 -2.99 -7.28 -1.08
CA MET A 178 -1.97 -6.51 -0.37
C MET A 178 -0.60 -7.17 -0.45
#